data_7d8e08f9912300a3ccc1accaa232e040
#
_entry.id   7d8e08f9912300a3ccc1accaa232e040
#
_cell.length_a   1.000
_cell.length_b   1.000
_cell.length_c   1.000
_cell.angle_alpha   90.00
_cell.angle_beta   90.00
_cell.angle_gamma   90.00
#
_symmetry.space_group_name_H-M   'P 1'
#
loop_
_entity.id
_entity.type
_entity.pdbx_description
1 polymer ?
#
loop_
_entity_poly.entity_id
_entity_poly.type
_entity_poly.pdbx_seq_one_letter_code
_entity_poly.pdbx_strand_id
1 'polypeptide(L)'
;DLVANQLDDHSASVCLDIGSNDGLFLQTLKARFGSEILGIDPAHAPAEHARSQGVETWEEFFSDDSVLRIKDRFKKIDVISANNVFAHNDDLISFATNVASLMHDGSVFSFEFSYLVDVVEKGLIGTVFHEHVSTHSLLSLIPFLNRCGLDLVDIKRIDTQGGAAIGFAKLHSAKAPVSESVANLLLLEHKLGLDTARGINIFRDRIMADKIKVAELLKPYAGETVGGFGAARSANLLIDFFELGPFLNFIIDDSPQKCGKWLNAFEVPIL
;
A
#
# COMPACT_ATOMS: atom_id res chain seq x y z
N ASP A 1 18.03 -3.80 0.50
CA ASP A 1 18.57 -4.89 1.37
C ASP A 1 17.48 -5.90 1.78
N LEU A 2 16.26 -5.49 2.13
CA LEU A 2 15.20 -6.42 2.56
C LEU A 2 14.88 -7.48 1.50
N VAL A 3 14.71 -7.06 0.23
CA VAL A 3 14.47 -7.98 -0.89
C VAL A 3 15.67 -8.91 -1.10
N ALA A 4 16.89 -8.39 -1.03
CA ALA A 4 18.11 -9.18 -1.20
C ALA A 4 18.23 -10.33 -0.17
N ASN A 5 17.78 -10.10 1.06
CA ASN A 5 17.80 -11.09 2.12
C ASN A 5 16.81 -12.26 1.88
N GLN A 6 15.88 -12.10 0.96
CA GLN A 6 14.89 -13.14 0.60
C GLN A 6 15.35 -13.99 -0.59
N LEU A 7 16.45 -13.62 -1.25
CA LEU A 7 17.02 -14.34 -2.39
C LEU A 7 18.17 -15.26 -1.91
N ASP A 8 18.23 -16.47 -2.44
CA ASP A 8 19.15 -17.51 -1.96
C ASP A 8 20.64 -17.10 -2.07
N ASP A 9 21.02 -16.42 -3.15
CA ASP A 9 22.38 -15.94 -3.42
C ASP A 9 22.50 -14.41 -3.43
N HIS A 10 21.50 -13.72 -2.88
CA HIS A 10 21.41 -12.25 -2.87
C HIS A 10 21.53 -11.59 -4.25
N SER A 11 21.14 -12.30 -5.32
CA SER A 11 21.16 -11.83 -6.70
C SER A 11 19.79 -11.93 -7.36
N ALA A 12 19.55 -11.08 -8.33
CA ALA A 12 18.35 -11.09 -9.16
C ALA A 12 18.72 -10.67 -10.59
N SER A 13 18.33 -11.46 -11.58
CA SER A 13 18.56 -11.19 -13.00
C SER A 13 17.44 -10.35 -13.61
N VAL A 14 16.19 -10.59 -13.20
CA VAL A 14 14.99 -9.90 -13.69
C VAL A 14 14.13 -9.43 -12.53
N CYS A 15 13.77 -8.14 -12.53
CA CYS A 15 12.87 -7.53 -11.56
C CYS A 15 11.66 -6.90 -12.26
N LEU A 16 10.46 -7.23 -11.78
CA LEU A 16 9.19 -6.64 -12.20
C LEU A 16 8.59 -5.85 -11.05
N ASP A 17 8.14 -4.61 -11.31
CA ASP A 17 7.40 -3.81 -10.34
C ASP A 17 6.01 -3.48 -10.87
N ILE A 18 4.97 -3.86 -10.12
CA ILE A 18 3.57 -3.64 -10.47
C ILE A 18 3.08 -2.42 -9.69
N GLY A 19 2.55 -1.42 -10.39
CA GLY A 19 2.32 -0.09 -9.84
C GLY A 19 3.64 0.65 -9.64
N SER A 20 4.51 0.61 -10.67
CA SER A 20 5.91 1.03 -10.57
C SER A 20 6.11 2.54 -10.44
N ASN A 21 5.04 3.34 -10.59
CA ASN A 21 5.06 4.79 -10.48
C ASN A 21 6.19 5.41 -11.34
N ASP A 22 7.04 6.23 -10.77
CA ASP A 22 8.17 6.93 -11.43
C ASP A 22 9.40 6.03 -11.66
N GLY A 23 9.33 4.76 -11.30
CA GLY A 23 10.38 3.77 -11.53
C GLY A 23 11.56 3.83 -10.54
N LEU A 24 11.50 4.66 -9.50
CA LEU A 24 12.60 4.83 -8.53
C LEU A 24 12.99 3.52 -7.84
N PHE A 25 12.00 2.69 -7.49
CA PHE A 25 12.26 1.40 -6.85
C PHE A 25 12.99 0.44 -7.80
N LEU A 26 12.56 0.37 -9.05
CA LEU A 26 13.23 -0.43 -10.09
C LEU A 26 14.67 0.04 -10.36
N GLN A 27 14.91 1.34 -10.39
CA GLN A 27 16.27 1.87 -10.50
C GLN A 27 17.15 1.41 -9.32
N THR A 28 16.60 1.40 -8.12
CA THR A 28 17.28 0.90 -6.91
C THR A 28 17.63 -0.59 -7.04
N LEU A 29 16.68 -1.43 -7.52
CA LEU A 29 16.92 -2.85 -7.77
C LEU A 29 17.98 -3.05 -8.86
N LYS A 30 17.90 -2.31 -9.96
CA LYS A 30 18.90 -2.34 -11.03
C LYS A 30 20.31 -1.96 -10.54
N ALA A 31 20.41 -0.90 -9.76
CA ALA A 31 21.69 -0.48 -9.18
C ALA A 31 22.24 -1.52 -8.19
N ARG A 32 21.38 -2.22 -7.46
CA ARG A 32 21.75 -3.24 -6.46
C ARG A 32 22.19 -4.55 -7.08
N PHE A 33 21.49 -5.03 -8.11
CA PHE A 33 21.65 -6.38 -8.67
C PHE A 33 22.19 -6.40 -10.10
N GLY A 34 22.17 -5.28 -10.82
CA GLY A 34 22.45 -5.25 -12.27
C GLY A 34 21.32 -5.86 -13.12
N SER A 35 20.10 -5.97 -12.55
CA SER A 35 18.97 -6.66 -13.14
C SER A 35 18.44 -6.01 -14.42
N GLU A 36 17.87 -6.80 -15.31
CA GLU A 36 16.87 -6.32 -16.25
C GLU A 36 15.60 -5.95 -15.46
N ILE A 37 15.01 -4.80 -15.76
CA ILE A 37 13.89 -4.23 -15.00
C ILE A 37 12.71 -3.93 -15.90
N LEU A 38 11.50 -4.19 -15.43
CA LEU A 38 10.25 -3.84 -16.09
C LEU A 38 9.27 -3.26 -15.08
N GLY A 39 8.69 -2.10 -15.40
CA GLY A 39 7.58 -1.51 -14.67
C GLY A 39 6.25 -1.71 -15.38
N ILE A 40 5.18 -1.80 -14.62
CA ILE A 40 3.80 -1.72 -15.10
C ILE A 40 3.07 -0.68 -14.26
N ASP A 41 2.54 0.37 -14.89
CA ASP A 41 1.76 1.40 -14.20
C ASP A 41 0.73 2.02 -15.13
N PRO A 42 -0.57 2.05 -14.76
CA PRO A 42 -1.61 2.61 -15.64
C PRO A 42 -1.60 4.14 -15.71
N ALA A 43 -0.88 4.82 -14.82
CA ALA A 43 -0.86 6.27 -14.76
C ALA A 43 0.13 6.86 -15.77
N HIS A 44 -0.38 7.63 -16.73
CA HIS A 44 0.41 8.19 -17.84
C HIS A 44 1.64 8.99 -17.37
N ALA A 45 1.45 9.99 -16.51
CA ALA A 45 2.52 10.91 -16.12
C ALA A 45 3.68 10.22 -15.36
N PRO A 46 3.43 9.35 -14.35
CA PRO A 46 4.49 8.56 -13.73
C PRO A 46 5.19 7.63 -14.70
N ALA A 47 4.44 6.89 -15.55
CA ALA A 47 5.02 5.96 -16.51
C ALA A 47 5.89 6.69 -17.57
N GLU A 48 5.47 7.87 -18.03
CA GLU A 48 6.28 8.71 -18.92
C GLU A 48 7.56 9.19 -18.22
N HIS A 49 7.45 9.62 -16.96
CA HIS A 49 8.62 10.01 -16.17
C HIS A 49 9.59 8.84 -16.01
N ALA A 50 9.12 7.66 -15.63
CA ALA A 50 9.94 6.45 -15.49
C ALA A 50 10.70 6.14 -16.79
N ARG A 51 10.02 6.16 -17.94
CA ARG A 51 10.63 5.96 -19.26
C ARG A 51 11.71 7.02 -19.57
N SER A 52 11.47 8.28 -19.21
CA SER A 52 12.46 9.36 -19.36
C SER A 52 13.73 9.15 -18.55
N GLN A 53 13.62 8.42 -17.42
CA GLN A 53 14.74 8.04 -16.56
C GLN A 53 15.38 6.70 -16.97
N GLY A 54 15.00 6.12 -18.12
CA GLY A 54 15.54 4.87 -18.63
C GLY A 54 15.00 3.61 -17.96
N VAL A 55 13.83 3.70 -17.32
CA VAL A 55 13.07 2.57 -16.79
C VAL A 55 11.99 2.19 -17.79
N GLU A 56 12.10 1.01 -18.40
CA GLU A 56 11.05 0.50 -19.24
C GLU A 56 9.77 0.30 -18.41
N THR A 57 8.69 0.97 -18.82
CA THR A 57 7.41 0.92 -18.11
C THR A 57 6.28 0.78 -19.12
N TRP A 58 5.47 -0.28 -18.96
CA TRP A 58 4.24 -0.48 -19.70
C TRP A 58 3.11 0.30 -19.05
N GLU A 59 2.49 1.18 -19.84
CA GLU A 59 1.40 2.06 -19.37
C GLU A 59 0.06 1.32 -19.47
N GLU A 60 -0.19 0.44 -18.52
CA GLU A 60 -1.38 -0.41 -18.48
C GLU A 60 -1.61 -0.99 -17.08
N PHE A 61 -2.78 -1.58 -16.86
CA PHE A 61 -3.03 -2.39 -15.67
C PHE A 61 -2.35 -3.77 -15.79
N PHE A 62 -1.90 -4.30 -14.65
CA PHE A 62 -1.44 -5.68 -14.56
C PHE A 62 -2.63 -6.63 -14.75
N SER A 63 -2.59 -7.46 -15.79
CA SER A 63 -3.69 -8.28 -16.29
C SER A 63 -3.20 -9.61 -16.87
N ASP A 64 -4.11 -10.51 -17.20
CA ASP A 64 -3.77 -11.77 -17.86
C ASP A 64 -3.01 -11.54 -19.18
N ASP A 65 -3.39 -10.51 -19.95
CA ASP A 65 -2.71 -10.16 -21.20
C ASP A 65 -1.27 -9.68 -20.96
N SER A 66 -1.06 -8.85 -19.93
CA SER A 66 0.30 -8.43 -19.57
C SER A 66 1.14 -9.61 -19.11
N VAL A 67 0.56 -10.53 -18.34
CA VAL A 67 1.24 -11.75 -17.88
C VAL A 67 1.68 -12.64 -19.05
N LEU A 68 0.85 -12.81 -20.08
CA LEU A 68 1.22 -13.58 -21.27
C LEU A 68 2.43 -12.96 -21.98
N ARG A 69 2.44 -11.64 -22.16
CA ARG A 69 3.57 -10.92 -22.80
C ARG A 69 4.83 -10.96 -21.95
N ILE A 70 4.69 -10.88 -20.61
CA ILE A 70 5.82 -11.01 -19.69
C ILE A 70 6.45 -12.40 -19.81
N LYS A 71 5.64 -13.46 -19.83
CA LYS A 71 6.10 -14.86 -19.99
C LYS A 71 6.80 -15.09 -21.32
N ASP A 72 6.34 -14.44 -22.37
CA ASP A 72 6.96 -14.53 -23.71
C ASP A 72 8.35 -13.89 -23.72
N ARG A 73 8.52 -12.80 -22.96
CA ARG A 73 9.78 -12.04 -22.87
C ARG A 73 10.76 -12.64 -21.87
N PHE A 74 10.29 -12.99 -20.68
CA PHE A 74 11.12 -13.45 -19.58
C PHE A 74 10.81 -14.90 -19.23
N LYS A 75 11.84 -15.74 -19.24
CA LYS A 75 11.71 -17.13 -18.80
C LYS A 75 11.54 -17.28 -17.30
N LYS A 76 12.10 -16.36 -16.52
CA LYS A 76 12.09 -16.35 -15.07
C LYS A 76 12.10 -14.91 -14.58
N ILE A 77 11.42 -14.63 -13.50
CA ILE A 77 11.45 -13.36 -12.80
C ILE A 77 11.85 -13.64 -11.36
N ASP A 78 12.93 -13.04 -10.91
CA ASP A 78 13.49 -13.31 -9.58
C ASP A 78 12.82 -12.48 -8.50
N VAL A 79 12.49 -11.21 -8.83
CA VAL A 79 11.80 -10.29 -7.92
C VAL A 79 10.55 -9.74 -8.59
N ILE A 80 9.42 -9.92 -7.94
CA ILE A 80 8.18 -9.21 -8.28
C ILE A 80 7.84 -8.31 -7.09
N SER A 81 7.54 -7.05 -7.35
CA SER A 81 7.11 -6.11 -6.32
C SER A 81 5.76 -5.46 -6.63
N ALA A 82 5.03 -5.09 -5.58
CA ALA A 82 3.76 -4.38 -5.66
C ALA A 82 3.57 -3.53 -4.39
N ASN A 83 4.07 -2.29 -4.40
CA ASN A 83 4.04 -1.44 -3.23
C ASN A 83 2.79 -0.55 -3.25
N ASN A 84 1.95 -0.68 -2.20
CA ASN A 84 0.67 0.05 -2.10
C ASN A 84 -0.30 -0.21 -3.27
N VAL A 85 -0.30 -1.43 -3.83
CA VAL A 85 -1.19 -1.84 -4.92
C VAL A 85 -2.36 -2.70 -4.42
N PHE A 86 -2.13 -3.52 -3.39
CA PHE A 86 -3.14 -4.45 -2.88
C PHE A 86 -4.44 -3.77 -2.47
N ALA A 87 -4.35 -2.63 -1.78
CA ALA A 87 -5.52 -1.89 -1.31
C ALA A 87 -6.40 -1.34 -2.45
N HIS A 88 -5.84 -1.20 -3.66
CA HIS A 88 -6.50 -0.60 -4.82
C HIS A 88 -7.02 -1.62 -5.83
N ASN A 89 -6.94 -2.92 -5.53
CA ASN A 89 -7.28 -3.97 -6.48
C ASN A 89 -8.62 -4.64 -6.13
N ASP A 90 -9.57 -4.61 -7.06
CA ASP A 90 -10.89 -5.23 -6.89
C ASP A 90 -10.85 -6.77 -7.03
N ASP A 91 -9.89 -7.32 -7.80
CA ASP A 91 -9.70 -8.76 -8.01
C ASP A 91 -8.31 -9.22 -7.54
N LEU A 92 -8.15 -9.30 -6.22
CA LEU A 92 -6.92 -9.76 -5.60
C LEU A 92 -6.57 -11.22 -5.92
N ILE A 93 -7.59 -12.06 -6.21
CA ILE A 93 -7.35 -13.49 -6.52
C ILE A 93 -6.65 -13.60 -7.87
N SER A 94 -7.18 -12.97 -8.90
CA SER A 94 -6.53 -12.94 -10.22
C SER A 94 -5.16 -12.29 -10.13
N PHE A 95 -5.02 -11.18 -9.40
CA PHE A 95 -3.75 -10.51 -9.20
C PHE A 95 -2.69 -11.45 -8.58
N ALA A 96 -2.97 -12.05 -7.43
CA ALA A 96 -2.00 -12.92 -6.74
C ALA A 96 -1.71 -14.20 -7.51
N THR A 97 -2.70 -14.78 -8.21
CA THR A 97 -2.53 -15.95 -9.07
C THR A 97 -1.63 -15.61 -10.26
N ASN A 98 -1.80 -14.44 -10.87
CA ASN A 98 -0.97 -13.95 -11.94
C ASN A 98 0.48 -13.73 -11.47
N VAL A 99 0.68 -13.12 -10.31
CA VAL A 99 2.01 -13.01 -9.70
C VAL A 99 2.64 -14.39 -9.53
N ALA A 100 1.94 -15.33 -8.89
CA ALA A 100 2.44 -16.70 -8.69
C ALA A 100 2.82 -17.39 -10.00
N SER A 101 2.06 -17.14 -11.06
CA SER A 101 2.30 -17.74 -12.40
C SER A 101 3.56 -17.24 -13.11
N LEU A 102 4.11 -16.10 -12.67
CA LEU A 102 5.35 -15.50 -13.17
C LEU A 102 6.58 -15.93 -12.36
N MET A 103 6.37 -16.51 -11.17
CA MET A 103 7.42 -16.88 -10.23
C MET A 103 8.00 -18.27 -10.53
N HIS A 104 9.20 -18.51 -10.03
CA HIS A 104 9.83 -19.83 -9.87
C HIS A 104 10.24 -20.01 -8.40
N ASP A 105 10.71 -21.20 -8.02
CA ASP A 105 10.99 -21.51 -6.60
C ASP A 105 12.02 -20.61 -5.91
N GLY A 106 12.93 -19.98 -6.68
CA GLY A 106 13.88 -19.00 -6.18
C GLY A 106 13.36 -17.57 -6.14
N SER A 107 12.16 -17.31 -6.67
CA SER A 107 11.59 -15.96 -6.73
C SER A 107 11.12 -15.47 -5.37
N VAL A 108 11.05 -14.13 -5.24
CA VAL A 108 10.35 -13.47 -4.14
C VAL A 108 9.31 -12.49 -4.67
N PHE A 109 8.14 -12.51 -4.08
CA PHE A 109 7.12 -11.48 -4.23
C PHE A 109 7.16 -10.58 -3.00
N SER A 110 7.53 -9.31 -3.19
CA SER A 110 7.57 -8.26 -2.14
C SER A 110 6.40 -7.31 -2.33
N PHE A 111 5.63 -7.05 -1.28
CA PHE A 111 4.49 -6.14 -1.37
C PHE A 111 4.31 -5.32 -0.10
N GLU A 112 4.10 -4.01 -0.28
CA GLU A 112 3.76 -3.07 0.80
C GLU A 112 2.26 -2.84 0.85
N PHE A 113 1.70 -2.82 2.06
CA PHE A 113 0.28 -2.58 2.30
C PHE A 113 0.02 -1.89 3.65
N SER A 114 -1.08 -1.14 3.72
CA SER A 114 -1.57 -0.58 4.99
C SER A 114 -1.92 -1.71 5.96
N TYR A 115 -1.26 -1.74 7.12
CA TYR A 115 -1.39 -2.85 8.05
C TYR A 115 -2.50 -2.59 9.07
N LEU A 116 -3.48 -3.49 9.14
CA LEU A 116 -4.66 -3.33 10.00
C LEU A 116 -4.33 -3.13 11.48
N VAL A 117 -3.25 -3.74 11.98
CA VAL A 117 -2.78 -3.50 13.36
C VAL A 117 -2.47 -2.02 13.59
N ASP A 118 -1.73 -1.39 12.67
CA ASP A 118 -1.41 0.04 12.77
C ASP A 118 -2.65 0.92 12.67
N VAL A 119 -3.56 0.57 11.77
CA VAL A 119 -4.85 1.28 11.60
C VAL A 119 -5.61 1.28 12.93
N VAL A 120 -5.71 0.13 13.59
CA VAL A 120 -6.43 -0.02 14.87
C VAL A 120 -5.67 0.63 16.03
N GLU A 121 -4.37 0.34 16.17
CA GLU A 121 -3.55 0.85 17.29
C GLU A 121 -3.34 2.36 17.24
N LYS A 122 -3.22 2.95 16.06
CA LYS A 122 -2.94 4.38 15.88
C LYS A 122 -4.18 5.21 15.52
N GLY A 123 -5.32 4.56 15.25
CA GLY A 123 -6.55 5.24 14.84
C GLY A 123 -6.45 5.89 13.47
N LEU A 124 -5.80 5.22 12.51
CA LEU A 124 -5.51 5.78 11.18
C LEU A 124 -6.75 5.80 10.28
N ILE A 125 -7.80 6.52 10.69
CA ILE A 125 -9.03 6.66 9.90
C ILE A 125 -8.77 7.23 8.49
N GLY A 126 -7.74 8.07 8.32
CA GLY A 126 -7.36 8.65 7.04
C GLY A 126 -6.90 7.63 5.99
N THR A 127 -6.62 6.38 6.39
CA THR A 127 -6.33 5.29 5.44
C THR A 127 -7.60 4.63 4.87
N VAL A 128 -8.78 4.92 5.45
CA VAL A 128 -10.07 4.33 5.04
C VAL A 128 -10.77 5.33 4.09
N PHE A 129 -10.50 5.25 2.81
CA PHE A 129 -11.13 6.08 1.79
C PHE A 129 -11.44 5.25 0.53
N HIS A 130 -12.21 5.81 -0.39
CA HIS A 130 -12.83 5.07 -1.50
C HIS A 130 -11.86 4.32 -2.43
N GLU A 131 -10.61 4.76 -2.53
CA GLU A 131 -9.59 4.05 -3.33
C GLU A 131 -8.98 2.84 -2.59
N HIS A 132 -9.05 2.80 -1.25
CA HIS A 132 -8.62 1.65 -0.45
C HIS A 132 -9.78 0.69 -0.25
N VAL A 133 -10.01 -0.18 -1.23
CA VAL A 133 -11.12 -1.16 -1.20
C VAL A 133 -10.91 -2.29 -0.18
N SER A 134 -9.66 -2.46 0.29
CA SER A 134 -9.33 -3.46 1.32
C SER A 134 -8.20 -3.00 2.24
N THR A 135 -8.27 -3.44 3.50
CA THR A 135 -7.22 -3.30 4.51
C THR A 135 -6.87 -4.68 5.03
N HIS A 136 -5.59 -4.97 5.19
CA HIS A 136 -5.14 -6.34 5.40
C HIS A 136 -4.58 -6.58 6.81
N SER A 137 -4.93 -7.75 7.36
CA SER A 137 -4.27 -8.40 8.50
C SER A 137 -3.61 -9.70 8.04
N LEU A 138 -2.66 -10.22 8.79
CA LEU A 138 -2.05 -11.52 8.48
C LEU A 138 -3.07 -12.66 8.62
N LEU A 139 -4.02 -12.55 9.55
CA LEU A 139 -5.12 -13.50 9.73
C LEU A 139 -5.95 -13.69 8.45
N SER A 140 -6.12 -12.64 7.65
CA SER A 140 -6.81 -12.72 6.36
C SER A 140 -5.87 -12.96 5.18
N LEU A 141 -4.68 -12.38 5.22
CA LEU A 141 -3.72 -12.39 4.11
C LEU A 141 -3.08 -13.76 3.90
N ILE A 142 -2.68 -14.46 4.98
CA ILE A 142 -2.03 -15.77 4.87
C ILE A 142 -2.96 -16.80 4.20
N PRO A 143 -4.21 -17.02 4.66
CA PRO A 143 -5.11 -17.94 3.97
C PRO A 143 -5.42 -17.54 2.53
N PHE A 144 -5.43 -16.25 2.24
CA PHE A 144 -5.63 -15.72 0.89
C PHE A 144 -4.44 -16.08 -0.01
N LEU A 145 -3.21 -15.77 0.40
CA LEU A 145 -1.99 -16.08 -0.36
C LEU A 145 -1.86 -17.59 -0.60
N ASN A 146 -2.12 -18.42 0.43
CA ASN A 146 -2.04 -19.86 0.32
C ASN A 146 -2.99 -20.42 -0.76
N ARG A 147 -4.20 -19.86 -0.90
CA ARG A 147 -5.13 -20.25 -1.98
C ARG A 147 -4.62 -19.87 -3.37
N CYS A 148 -3.75 -18.87 -3.46
CA CYS A 148 -3.12 -18.44 -4.72
C CYS A 148 -1.77 -19.14 -4.99
N GLY A 149 -1.39 -20.14 -4.16
CA GLY A 149 -0.13 -20.88 -4.31
C GLY A 149 1.10 -20.17 -3.75
N LEU A 150 0.91 -19.16 -2.90
CA LEU A 150 1.95 -18.36 -2.27
C LEU A 150 1.96 -18.57 -0.75
N ASP A 151 3.15 -18.64 -0.16
CA ASP A 151 3.35 -18.64 1.29
C ASP A 151 3.98 -17.32 1.73
N LEU A 152 3.40 -16.66 2.72
CA LEU A 152 4.04 -15.52 3.38
C LEU A 152 5.21 -16.04 4.24
N VAL A 153 6.44 -15.75 3.80
CA VAL A 153 7.66 -16.29 4.46
C VAL A 153 8.29 -15.29 5.43
N ASP A 154 8.13 -14.01 5.21
CA ASP A 154 8.64 -12.98 6.10
C ASP A 154 7.77 -11.71 6.03
N ILE A 155 7.85 -10.87 7.06
CA ILE A 155 7.13 -9.61 7.12
C ILE A 155 7.88 -8.60 7.98
N LYS A 156 7.88 -7.35 7.56
CA LYS A 156 8.44 -6.25 8.32
C LYS A 156 7.43 -5.11 8.45
N ARG A 157 7.11 -4.75 9.69
CA ARG A 157 6.30 -3.57 10.01
C ARG A 157 7.16 -2.30 9.83
N ILE A 158 6.60 -1.28 9.18
CA ILE A 158 7.26 -0.01 8.87
C ILE A 158 6.33 1.16 9.17
N ASP A 159 6.89 2.38 9.29
CA ASP A 159 6.12 3.58 9.66
C ASP A 159 5.65 4.41 8.46
N THR A 160 5.77 3.88 7.25
CA THR A 160 5.31 4.55 6.02
C THR A 160 3.80 4.85 6.12
N GLN A 161 3.39 6.05 5.71
CA GLN A 161 1.98 6.50 5.75
C GLN A 161 1.28 6.37 7.12
N GLY A 162 2.04 6.41 8.20
CA GLY A 162 1.54 6.23 9.57
C GLY A 162 1.56 4.80 10.06
N GLY A 163 1.69 3.81 9.20
CA GLY A 163 1.84 2.39 9.54
C GLY A 163 1.48 1.47 8.39
N ALA A 164 2.46 0.67 7.99
CA ALA A 164 2.38 -0.29 6.90
C ALA A 164 3.18 -1.54 7.23
N ALA A 165 3.08 -2.55 6.39
CA ALA A 165 3.95 -3.71 6.42
C ALA A 165 4.44 -4.06 5.02
N ILE A 166 5.68 -4.55 4.94
CA ILE A 166 6.22 -5.17 3.74
C ILE A 166 6.20 -6.68 3.97
N GLY A 167 5.38 -7.37 3.18
CA GLY A 167 5.33 -8.83 3.15
C GLY A 167 6.26 -9.39 2.07
N PHE A 168 6.82 -10.56 2.35
CA PHE A 168 7.59 -11.34 1.39
C PHE A 168 6.93 -12.71 1.23
N ALA A 169 6.53 -13.04 0.00
CA ALA A 169 5.93 -14.32 -0.30
C ALA A 169 6.79 -15.10 -1.31
N LYS A 170 6.78 -16.42 -1.17
CA LYS A 170 7.39 -17.38 -2.11
C LYS A 170 6.35 -18.36 -2.60
N LEU A 171 6.65 -19.07 -3.68
CA LEU A 171 5.80 -20.16 -4.13
C LEU A 171 5.71 -21.24 -3.04
N HIS A 172 4.53 -21.82 -2.88
CA HIS A 172 4.32 -22.96 -1.97
C HIS A 172 5.25 -24.15 -2.29
N SER A 173 5.57 -24.35 -3.59
CA SER A 173 6.53 -25.38 -4.05
C SER A 173 7.96 -25.16 -3.55
N ALA A 174 8.36 -23.94 -3.27
CA ALA A 174 9.69 -23.61 -2.76
C ALA A 174 9.96 -24.14 -1.34
N LYS A 175 8.89 -24.40 -0.55
CA LYS A 175 8.98 -24.90 0.84
C LYS A 175 9.91 -24.05 1.71
N ALA A 176 9.91 -22.74 1.48
CA ALA A 176 10.76 -21.80 2.20
C ALA A 176 10.39 -21.75 3.70
N PRO A 177 11.35 -21.60 4.61
CA PRO A 177 11.04 -21.44 6.02
C PRO A 177 10.30 -20.13 6.28
N VAL A 178 9.34 -20.18 7.20
CA VAL A 178 8.59 -18.99 7.64
C VAL A 178 9.32 -18.35 8.81
N SER A 179 9.57 -17.06 8.72
CA SER A 179 10.25 -16.26 9.73
C SER A 179 9.43 -16.14 11.03
N GLU A 180 10.10 -16.01 12.16
CA GLU A 180 9.47 -15.70 13.45
C GLU A 180 8.69 -14.38 13.44
N SER A 181 9.03 -13.44 12.56
CA SER A 181 8.32 -12.18 12.37
C SER A 181 6.83 -12.41 12.09
N VAL A 182 6.50 -13.39 11.26
CA VAL A 182 5.11 -13.75 10.90
C VAL A 182 4.37 -14.28 12.13
N ALA A 183 4.97 -15.21 12.88
CA ALA A 183 4.36 -15.76 14.10
C ALA A 183 4.14 -14.67 15.16
N ASN A 184 5.11 -13.78 15.35
CA ASN A 184 5.03 -12.69 16.32
C ASN A 184 3.89 -11.71 15.99
N LEU A 185 3.73 -11.34 14.71
CA LEU A 185 2.65 -10.44 14.30
C LEU A 185 1.28 -11.13 14.33
N LEU A 186 1.17 -12.42 14.02
CA LEU A 186 -0.08 -13.18 14.23
C LEU A 186 -0.51 -13.18 15.69
N LEU A 187 0.43 -13.39 16.62
CA LEU A 187 0.16 -13.32 18.05
C LEU A 187 -0.33 -11.92 18.47
N LEU A 188 0.23 -10.87 17.91
CA LEU A 188 -0.22 -9.50 18.14
C LEU A 188 -1.64 -9.27 17.62
N GLU A 189 -1.96 -9.75 16.42
CA GLU A 189 -3.32 -9.65 15.84
C GLU A 189 -4.36 -10.35 16.71
N HIS A 190 -4.07 -11.58 17.16
CA HIS A 190 -4.94 -12.30 18.11
C HIS A 190 -5.09 -11.57 19.43
N LYS A 191 -4.02 -11.02 19.99
CA LYS A 191 -4.06 -10.23 21.23
C LYS A 191 -4.95 -8.98 21.08
N LEU A 192 -4.94 -8.35 19.93
CA LEU A 192 -5.83 -7.21 19.60
C LEU A 192 -7.27 -7.66 19.29
N GLY A 193 -7.50 -8.96 19.07
CA GLY A 193 -8.80 -9.52 18.73
C GLY A 193 -9.23 -9.18 17.30
N LEU A 194 -8.28 -9.09 16.34
CA LEU A 194 -8.59 -8.80 14.94
C LEU A 194 -9.29 -9.97 14.22
N ASP A 195 -9.35 -11.12 14.83
CA ASP A 195 -10.14 -12.29 14.43
C ASP A 195 -11.61 -12.22 14.90
N THR A 196 -11.96 -11.16 15.62
CA THR A 196 -13.30 -10.98 16.24
C THR A 196 -13.78 -9.54 16.08
N ALA A 197 -15.04 -9.28 16.44
CA ALA A 197 -15.56 -7.92 16.51
C ALA A 197 -14.82 -7.01 17.51
N ARG A 198 -14.02 -7.56 18.41
CA ARG A 198 -13.29 -6.79 19.43
C ARG A 198 -12.32 -5.81 18.79
N GLY A 199 -11.53 -6.23 17.79
CA GLY A 199 -10.56 -5.36 17.13
C GLY A 199 -11.23 -4.15 16.47
N ILE A 200 -12.34 -4.38 15.78
CA ILE A 200 -13.12 -3.30 15.15
C ILE A 200 -13.72 -2.36 16.21
N ASN A 201 -14.18 -2.90 17.32
CA ASN A 201 -14.72 -2.08 18.42
C ASN A 201 -13.62 -1.20 19.05
N ILE A 202 -12.40 -1.71 19.24
CA ILE A 202 -11.25 -0.93 19.72
C ILE A 202 -10.99 0.25 18.77
N PHE A 203 -10.95 0.01 17.46
CA PHE A 203 -10.77 1.05 16.47
C PHE A 203 -11.90 2.09 16.55
N ARG A 204 -13.17 1.64 16.51
CA ARG A 204 -14.33 2.53 16.59
C ARG A 204 -14.29 3.41 17.84
N ASP A 205 -14.05 2.82 19.01
CA ASP A 205 -14.08 3.54 20.27
C ASP A 205 -12.96 4.58 20.32
N ARG A 206 -11.80 4.27 19.74
CA ARG A 206 -10.67 5.19 19.63
C ARG A 206 -11.00 6.39 18.73
N ILE A 207 -11.47 6.16 17.49
CA ILE A 207 -11.77 7.27 16.57
C ILE A 207 -12.93 8.13 17.09
N MET A 208 -13.90 7.55 17.79
CA MET A 208 -14.96 8.32 18.43
C MET A 208 -14.45 9.17 19.59
N ALA A 209 -13.52 8.66 20.39
CA ALA A 209 -12.86 9.46 21.42
C ALA A 209 -12.03 10.61 20.83
N ASP A 210 -11.34 10.37 19.72
CA ASP A 210 -10.58 11.41 19.02
C ASP A 210 -11.49 12.46 18.39
N LYS A 211 -12.65 12.06 17.86
CA LYS A 211 -13.69 13.00 17.37
C LYS A 211 -14.12 13.97 18.47
N ILE A 212 -14.39 13.46 19.68
CA ILE A 212 -14.77 14.31 20.82
C ILE A 212 -13.64 15.30 21.18
N LYS A 213 -12.39 14.82 21.24
CA LYS A 213 -11.23 15.68 21.54
C LYS A 213 -11.05 16.78 20.48
N VAL A 214 -11.18 16.44 19.20
CA VAL A 214 -11.06 17.41 18.10
C VAL A 214 -12.14 18.49 18.22
N ALA A 215 -13.40 18.10 18.50
CA ALA A 215 -14.50 19.05 18.71
C ALA A 215 -14.22 19.98 19.90
N GLU A 216 -13.71 19.46 21.03
CA GLU A 216 -13.32 20.27 22.19
C GLU A 216 -12.17 21.22 21.89
N LEU A 217 -11.15 20.77 21.14
CA LEU A 217 -10.02 21.60 20.72
C LEU A 217 -10.43 22.76 19.80
N LEU A 218 -11.41 22.55 18.92
CA LEU A 218 -11.85 23.55 17.96
C LEU A 218 -12.89 24.52 18.54
N LYS A 219 -13.60 24.13 19.58
CA LYS A 219 -14.64 24.96 20.21
C LYS A 219 -14.23 26.41 20.55
N PRO A 220 -13.02 26.69 21.09
CA PRO A 220 -12.58 28.06 21.35
C PRO A 220 -12.39 28.92 20.09
N TYR A 221 -12.26 28.29 18.92
CA TYR A 221 -12.01 28.96 17.63
C TYR A 221 -13.29 29.13 16.79
N ALA A 222 -14.46 28.88 17.38
CA ALA A 222 -15.73 29.09 16.67
C ALA A 222 -15.89 30.56 16.28
N GLY A 223 -15.99 30.83 14.98
CA GLY A 223 -16.05 32.18 14.42
C GLY A 223 -14.70 32.84 14.11
N GLU A 224 -13.60 32.19 14.43
CA GLU A 224 -12.25 32.61 14.04
C GLU A 224 -11.91 32.10 12.63
N THR A 225 -10.86 32.65 12.01
CA THR A 225 -10.33 32.16 10.74
C THR A 225 -9.42 30.98 10.97
N VAL A 226 -9.87 29.79 10.57
CA VAL A 226 -9.12 28.54 10.73
C VAL A 226 -8.75 27.98 9.36
N GLY A 227 -7.46 27.73 9.15
CA GLY A 227 -6.93 27.09 7.95
C GLY A 227 -6.55 25.62 8.20
N GLY A 228 -6.79 24.75 7.21
CA GLY A 228 -6.24 23.41 7.18
C GLY A 228 -4.92 23.37 6.41
N PHE A 229 -4.12 22.32 6.61
CA PHE A 229 -2.93 22.03 5.81
C PHE A 229 -3.02 20.64 5.20
N GLY A 230 -2.86 20.55 3.86
CA GLY A 230 -2.89 19.31 3.10
C GLY A 230 -4.29 18.94 2.58
N ALA A 231 -4.55 19.18 1.29
CA ALA A 231 -5.72 18.67 0.57
C ALA A 231 -5.45 17.23 0.08
N ALA A 232 -5.22 16.30 1.02
CA ALA A 232 -4.95 14.90 0.75
C ALA A 232 -6.21 14.17 0.23
N ARG A 233 -6.04 12.96 -0.34
CA ARG A 233 -7.18 12.13 -0.80
C ARG A 233 -8.19 11.82 0.29
N SER A 234 -7.72 11.65 1.53
CA SER A 234 -8.55 11.44 2.71
C SER A 234 -9.14 12.72 3.33
N ALA A 235 -8.82 13.92 2.82
CA ALA A 235 -9.26 15.18 3.42
C ALA A 235 -10.78 15.25 3.55
N ASN A 236 -11.52 14.89 2.50
CA ASN A 236 -12.99 14.88 2.55
C ASN A 236 -13.53 13.98 3.66
N LEU A 237 -12.98 12.76 3.80
CA LEU A 237 -13.37 11.83 4.87
C LEU A 237 -13.09 12.42 6.25
N LEU A 238 -11.91 13.01 6.46
CA LEU A 238 -11.52 13.57 7.77
C LEU A 238 -12.36 14.79 8.12
N ILE A 239 -12.63 15.66 7.16
CA ILE A 239 -13.47 16.85 7.37
C ILE A 239 -14.90 16.43 7.72
N ASP A 240 -15.46 15.44 7.03
CA ASP A 240 -16.80 14.93 7.31
C ASP A 240 -16.86 14.22 8.67
N PHE A 241 -15.99 13.25 8.88
CA PHE A 241 -16.00 12.45 10.11
C PHE A 241 -15.81 13.29 11.37
N PHE A 242 -14.85 14.23 11.36
CA PHE A 242 -14.56 15.11 12.48
C PHE A 242 -15.41 16.38 12.52
N GLU A 243 -16.36 16.54 11.58
CA GLU A 243 -17.26 17.70 11.47
C GLU A 243 -16.50 19.02 11.40
N LEU A 244 -15.39 19.06 10.62
CA LEU A 244 -14.50 20.23 10.53
C LEU A 244 -15.02 21.32 9.59
N GLY A 245 -15.96 21.00 8.70
CA GLY A 245 -16.46 21.92 7.67
C GLY A 245 -16.85 23.31 8.21
N PRO A 246 -17.62 23.42 9.30
CA PRO A 246 -18.01 24.72 9.87
C PRO A 246 -16.86 25.58 10.42
N PHE A 247 -15.70 24.99 10.66
CA PHE A 247 -14.51 25.68 11.19
C PHE A 247 -13.53 26.09 10.10
N LEU A 248 -13.45 25.31 8.98
CA LEU A 248 -12.44 25.52 7.95
C LEU A 248 -12.84 26.63 6.97
N ASN A 249 -12.00 27.66 6.88
CA ASN A 249 -12.16 28.74 5.92
C ASN A 249 -11.38 28.48 4.63
N PHE A 250 -10.25 27.77 4.71
CA PHE A 250 -9.41 27.38 3.59
C PHE A 250 -8.51 26.19 3.93
N ILE A 251 -7.90 25.58 2.92
CA ILE A 251 -6.83 24.60 3.07
C ILE A 251 -5.62 25.08 2.26
N ILE A 252 -4.43 24.91 2.82
CA ILE A 252 -3.16 25.15 2.12
C ILE A 252 -2.63 23.80 1.64
N ASP A 253 -2.17 23.73 0.39
CA ASP A 253 -1.53 22.53 -0.17
C ASP A 253 -0.32 22.94 -1.04
N ASP A 254 0.79 22.22 -0.91
CA ASP A 254 2.03 22.50 -1.65
C ASP A 254 1.95 22.14 -3.13
N SER A 255 0.92 21.43 -3.56
CA SER A 255 0.74 21.02 -4.96
C SER A 255 0.17 22.15 -5.81
N PRO A 256 0.93 22.70 -6.78
CA PRO A 256 0.41 23.72 -7.68
C PRO A 256 -0.84 23.29 -8.48
N GLN A 257 -1.02 21.95 -8.65
CA GLN A 257 -2.17 21.39 -9.34
C GLN A 257 -3.47 21.50 -8.53
N LYS A 258 -3.38 21.67 -7.22
CA LYS A 258 -4.52 21.77 -6.29
C LYS A 258 -4.85 23.22 -5.94
N CYS A 259 -3.86 24.12 -5.91
CA CYS A 259 -4.05 25.52 -5.60
C CYS A 259 -5.08 26.16 -6.56
N GLY A 260 -5.97 26.99 -6.01
CA GLY A 260 -7.06 27.62 -6.73
C GLY A 260 -8.27 26.71 -7.01
N LYS A 261 -8.24 25.47 -6.51
CA LYS A 261 -9.38 24.55 -6.56
C LYS A 261 -10.15 24.55 -5.24
N TRP A 262 -11.17 23.73 -5.16
CA TRP A 262 -12.07 23.62 -4.00
C TRP A 262 -12.17 22.16 -3.56
N LEU A 263 -12.30 21.94 -2.28
CA LEU A 263 -12.87 20.71 -1.76
C LEU A 263 -14.39 20.79 -1.93
N ASN A 264 -14.87 20.23 -3.04
CA ASN A 264 -16.25 20.43 -3.50
C ASN A 264 -17.33 20.01 -2.49
N ALA A 265 -17.07 19.00 -1.68
CA ALA A 265 -18.04 18.52 -0.69
C ALA A 265 -18.31 19.54 0.43
N PHE A 266 -17.39 20.48 0.68
CA PHE A 266 -17.45 21.41 1.81
C PHE A 266 -17.31 22.87 1.40
N GLU A 267 -17.19 23.15 0.09
CA GLU A 267 -16.97 24.50 -0.43
C GLU A 267 -15.77 25.22 0.21
N VAL A 268 -14.73 24.47 0.57
CA VAL A 268 -13.49 24.99 1.19
C VAL A 268 -12.44 25.22 0.09
N PRO A 269 -11.94 26.46 -0.12
CA PRO A 269 -10.94 26.76 -1.13
C PRO A 269 -9.56 26.17 -0.75
N ILE A 270 -8.79 25.78 -1.76
CA ILE A 270 -7.39 25.34 -1.62
C ILE A 270 -6.48 26.48 -2.11
N LEU A 271 -5.62 26.95 -1.22
CA LEU A 271 -4.69 28.06 -1.46
C LEU A 271 -3.27 27.54 -1.68
#